data_5bbeb64413b92364ea37eebe3daa3935
#
_entry.id   5bbeb64413b92364ea37eebe3daa3935
#
_cell.length_a   1.000
_cell.length_b   1.000
_cell.length_c   1.000
_cell.angle_alpha   90.00
_cell.angle_beta   90.00
_cell.angle_gamma   90.00
#
_symmetry.space_group_name_H-M   'P 1'
#
loop_
_entity.id
_entity.type
_entity.pdbx_description
1 polymer ?
#
loop_
_entity_poly.entity_id
_entity_poly.type
_entity_poly.pdbx_seq_one_letter_code
_entity_poly.pdbx_strand_id
1 'polypeptide(L)'
;MQDLRPVYLLGSRVYLRAMVEADKERGAAWLDETFPVNAARAEAALKEEHRGWGWRRSSRRLAIALAEDEEVVGSARVSSHNGYRTCRLTFVMAPWRDDADALRAEALELLVRWLRDENELMVVTADLPADERATIAAAEALGMVRNARLREWFGRPGGRVDCLVYQALNPRWEVRDA
;
A
#
# COMPACT_ATOMS: atom_id res chain seq x y z
N MET A 1 -4.59 -2.15 -30.46
CA MET A 1 -5.10 -1.16 -29.48
C MET A 1 -4.36 -1.46 -28.21
N GLN A 2 -3.34 -0.65 -27.86
CA GLN A 2 -2.64 -0.81 -26.60
C GLN A 2 -3.64 -0.59 -25.48
N ASP A 3 -3.76 -1.59 -24.61
CA ASP A 3 -4.61 -1.51 -23.42
C ASP A 3 -3.97 -0.48 -22.48
N LEU A 4 -4.44 0.76 -22.56
CA LEU A 4 -3.94 1.86 -21.72
C LEU A 4 -4.40 1.60 -20.30
N ARG A 5 -3.59 0.84 -19.56
CA ARG A 5 -3.81 0.64 -18.12
C ARG A 5 -3.62 1.97 -17.42
N PRO A 6 -4.59 2.42 -16.61
CA PRO A 6 -4.46 3.69 -15.91
C PRO A 6 -3.34 3.60 -14.87
N VAL A 7 -2.20 4.19 -15.18
CA VAL A 7 -1.09 4.37 -14.24
C VAL A 7 -1.40 5.60 -13.38
N TYR A 8 -1.41 5.44 -12.06
CA TYR A 8 -1.57 6.55 -11.15
C TYR A 8 -0.24 7.17 -10.76
N LEU A 9 0.74 6.33 -10.36
CA LEU A 9 2.04 6.78 -9.88
C LEU A 9 3.11 5.92 -10.55
N LEU A 10 4.10 6.58 -11.13
CA LEU A 10 5.21 5.93 -11.84
C LEU A 10 6.51 6.11 -11.05
N GLY A 11 7.12 5.01 -10.65
CA GLY A 11 8.44 4.93 -10.05
C GLY A 11 9.49 4.40 -11.02
N SER A 12 10.65 4.04 -10.48
CA SER A 12 11.78 3.50 -11.27
C SER A 12 11.65 2.00 -11.51
N ARG A 13 11.25 1.24 -10.50
CA ARG A 13 11.11 -0.22 -10.52
C ARG A 13 9.66 -0.66 -10.48
N VAL A 14 8.81 0.11 -9.80
CA VAL A 14 7.38 -0.18 -9.68
C VAL A 14 6.54 1.00 -10.14
N TYR A 15 5.32 0.70 -10.53
CA TYR A 15 4.27 1.68 -10.70
C TYR A 15 2.98 1.22 -9.99
N LEU A 16 2.16 2.18 -9.60
CA LEU A 16 0.87 1.90 -8.97
C LEU A 16 -0.27 2.25 -9.91
N ARG A 17 -1.24 1.36 -9.99
CA ARG A 17 -2.42 1.51 -10.83
C ARG A 17 -3.68 0.95 -10.16
N ALA A 18 -4.84 1.22 -10.75
CA ALA A 18 -6.05 0.51 -10.36
C ALA A 18 -5.90 -0.99 -10.62
N MET A 19 -6.58 -1.78 -9.78
CA MET A 19 -6.74 -3.21 -10.03
C MET A 19 -7.58 -3.41 -11.29
N VAL A 20 -7.19 -4.36 -12.14
CA VAL A 20 -7.92 -4.77 -13.34
C VAL A 20 -8.30 -6.24 -13.27
N GLU A 21 -9.21 -6.70 -14.15
CA GLU A 21 -9.70 -8.08 -14.10
C GLU A 21 -8.59 -9.13 -14.28
N ALA A 22 -7.58 -8.84 -15.10
CA ALA A 22 -6.45 -9.74 -15.32
C ALA A 22 -5.62 -10.01 -14.05
N ASP A 23 -5.68 -9.15 -13.05
CA ASP A 23 -4.93 -9.31 -11.80
C ASP A 23 -5.41 -10.51 -10.96
N LYS A 24 -6.57 -11.08 -11.25
CA LYS A 24 -7.07 -12.30 -10.62
C LYS A 24 -6.10 -13.49 -10.77
N GLU A 25 -5.36 -13.54 -11.86
CA GLU A 25 -4.38 -14.61 -12.12
C GLU A 25 -3.16 -14.53 -11.18
N ARG A 26 -2.93 -13.38 -10.58
CA ARG A 26 -1.86 -13.10 -9.61
C ARG A 26 -2.37 -12.86 -8.19
N GLY A 27 -3.56 -13.39 -7.88
CA GLY A 27 -4.24 -13.15 -6.59
C GLY A 27 -3.37 -13.33 -5.36
N ALA A 28 -2.52 -14.35 -5.33
CA ALA A 28 -1.60 -14.63 -4.21
C ALA A 28 -0.52 -13.54 -4.01
N ALA A 29 -0.25 -12.70 -5.00
CA ALA A 29 0.70 -11.59 -4.87
C ALA A 29 0.12 -10.39 -4.12
N TRP A 30 -1.19 -10.17 -4.19
CA TRP A 30 -1.82 -8.92 -3.75
C TRP A 30 -2.96 -9.09 -2.74
N LEU A 31 -3.43 -10.31 -2.52
CA LEU A 31 -4.52 -10.60 -1.59
C LEU A 31 -3.96 -11.26 -0.33
N ASP A 32 -4.17 -10.60 0.82
CA ASP A 32 -3.80 -11.13 2.13
C ASP A 32 -4.94 -12.01 2.65
N GLU A 33 -4.76 -13.31 2.58
CA GLU A 33 -5.73 -14.32 3.00
C GLU A 33 -5.04 -15.42 3.81
N THR A 34 -5.76 -15.95 4.78
CA THR A 34 -5.27 -17.06 5.62
C THR A 34 -5.12 -18.36 4.83
N PHE A 35 -5.94 -18.55 3.81
CA PHE A 35 -5.95 -19.75 2.95
C PHE A 35 -5.34 -19.45 1.58
N PRO A 36 -4.84 -20.47 0.88
CA PRO A 36 -4.31 -20.31 -0.46
C PRO A 36 -5.31 -19.61 -1.40
N VAL A 37 -4.84 -18.58 -2.08
CA VAL A 37 -5.65 -17.79 -3.01
C VAL A 37 -5.63 -18.44 -4.39
N ASN A 38 -6.81 -18.70 -4.95
CA ASN A 38 -6.99 -19.09 -6.35
C ASN A 38 -7.62 -17.95 -7.17
N ALA A 39 -7.67 -18.11 -8.49
CA ALA A 39 -8.21 -17.08 -9.39
C ALA A 39 -9.68 -16.75 -9.08
N ALA A 40 -10.51 -17.72 -8.69
CA ALA A 40 -11.91 -17.48 -8.35
C ALA A 40 -12.05 -16.61 -7.07
N ARG A 41 -11.22 -16.86 -6.05
CA ARG A 41 -11.21 -16.02 -4.84
C ARG A 41 -10.70 -14.61 -5.15
N ALA A 42 -9.66 -14.49 -5.96
CA ALA A 42 -9.13 -13.20 -6.40
C ALA A 42 -10.17 -12.43 -7.23
N GLU A 43 -10.88 -13.08 -8.14
CA GLU A 43 -11.97 -12.48 -8.92
C GLU A 43 -13.10 -11.96 -8.02
N ALA A 44 -13.50 -12.75 -7.01
CA ALA A 44 -14.50 -12.31 -6.03
C ALA A 44 -14.07 -11.05 -5.30
N ALA A 45 -12.79 -10.98 -4.85
CA ALA A 45 -12.24 -9.82 -4.19
C ALA A 45 -12.20 -8.58 -5.11
N LEU A 46 -11.84 -8.75 -6.39
CA LEU A 46 -11.88 -7.66 -7.37
C LEU A 46 -13.32 -7.15 -7.59
N LYS A 47 -14.29 -8.04 -7.69
CA LYS A 47 -15.71 -7.65 -7.80
C LYS A 47 -16.19 -6.87 -6.58
N GLU A 48 -15.75 -7.23 -5.39
CA GLU A 48 -16.02 -6.47 -4.17
C GLU A 48 -15.39 -5.08 -4.20
N GLU A 49 -14.14 -4.97 -4.65
CA GLU A 49 -13.46 -3.67 -4.83
C GLU A 49 -14.22 -2.79 -5.84
N HIS A 50 -14.71 -3.32 -6.94
CA HIS A 50 -15.44 -2.56 -7.98
C HIS A 50 -16.89 -2.20 -7.57
N ARG A 51 -17.60 -3.07 -6.85
CA ARG A 51 -19.00 -2.81 -6.42
C ARG A 51 -19.14 -1.60 -5.49
N GLY A 52 -18.09 -1.19 -4.85
CA GLY A 52 -18.09 -0.08 -3.91
C GLY A 52 -17.86 1.30 -4.53
N TRP A 53 -18.12 1.52 -5.78
CA TRP A 53 -18.10 2.84 -6.42
C TRP A 53 -19.25 3.71 -5.91
N GLY A 54 -19.15 4.15 -4.66
CA GLY A 54 -20.05 5.09 -4.02
C GLY A 54 -19.29 6.01 -3.10
N TRP A 55 -19.82 7.17 -2.82
CA TRP A 55 -19.28 8.25 -1.98
C TRP A 55 -18.89 7.81 -0.55
N ARG A 56 -19.10 6.56 -0.16
CA ARG A 56 -18.90 6.01 1.18
C ARG A 56 -17.76 5.01 1.32
N ARG A 57 -16.98 4.70 0.27
CA ARG A 57 -15.84 3.80 0.46
C ARG A 57 -14.64 4.53 1.05
N SER A 58 -14.34 4.14 2.26
CA SER A 58 -13.15 4.59 3.01
C SER A 58 -11.86 3.86 2.62
N SER A 59 -11.87 2.95 1.65
CA SER A 59 -10.68 2.15 1.29
C SER A 59 -10.59 1.88 -0.20
N ARG A 60 -9.37 1.98 -0.75
CA ARG A 60 -9.04 1.64 -2.14
C ARG A 60 -7.77 0.79 -2.19
N ARG A 61 -7.78 -0.19 -3.07
CA ARG A 61 -6.61 -1.02 -3.35
C ARG A 61 -6.00 -0.62 -4.69
N LEU A 62 -4.68 -0.46 -4.70
CA LEU A 62 -3.88 -0.24 -5.90
C LEU A 62 -2.98 -1.46 -6.12
N ALA A 63 -2.83 -1.88 -7.36
CA ALA A 63 -1.81 -2.84 -7.72
C ALA A 63 -0.42 -2.19 -7.66
N ILE A 64 0.55 -2.93 -7.16
CA ILE A 64 1.97 -2.63 -7.29
C ILE A 64 2.48 -3.55 -8.40
N ALA A 65 2.88 -2.98 -9.53
CA ALA A 65 3.35 -3.72 -10.69
C ALA A 65 4.77 -3.30 -11.04
N LEU A 66 5.57 -4.23 -11.57
CA LEU A 66 6.92 -3.93 -12.05
C LEU A 66 6.84 -3.05 -13.30
N ALA A 67 7.77 -2.09 -13.40
CA ALA A 67 7.85 -1.20 -14.55
C ALA A 67 8.36 -1.89 -15.81
N GLU A 68 9.13 -2.98 -15.67
CA GLU A 68 9.77 -3.69 -16.77
C GLU A 68 8.86 -4.63 -17.55
N ASP A 69 7.97 -5.36 -16.86
CA ASP A 69 7.14 -6.43 -17.45
C ASP A 69 5.68 -6.40 -17.03
N GLU A 70 5.29 -5.36 -16.26
CA GLU A 70 3.94 -5.17 -15.73
C GLU A 70 3.45 -6.28 -14.76
N GLU A 71 4.35 -7.15 -14.29
CA GLU A 71 3.99 -8.19 -13.33
C GLU A 71 3.47 -7.55 -12.03
N VAL A 72 2.28 -8.00 -11.57
CA VAL A 72 1.76 -7.59 -10.26
C VAL A 72 2.51 -8.33 -9.16
N VAL A 73 3.23 -7.58 -8.37
CA VAL A 73 4.09 -8.07 -7.28
C VAL A 73 3.54 -7.74 -5.88
N GLY A 74 2.43 -7.02 -5.84
CA GLY A 74 1.80 -6.68 -4.57
C GLY A 74 0.60 -5.76 -4.73
N SER A 75 0.11 -5.30 -3.60
CA SER A 75 -0.91 -4.24 -3.54
C SER A 75 -0.67 -3.30 -2.38
N ALA A 76 -1.11 -2.06 -2.56
CA ALA A 76 -1.23 -1.08 -1.50
C ALA A 76 -2.70 -0.76 -1.27
N ARG A 77 -3.13 -0.77 -0.01
CA ARG A 77 -4.47 -0.33 0.38
C ARG A 77 -4.38 1.03 1.05
N VAL A 78 -5.13 1.98 0.52
CA VAL A 78 -5.31 3.31 1.08
C VAL A 78 -6.68 3.35 1.74
N SER A 79 -6.72 3.39 3.07
CA SER A 79 -7.95 3.47 3.86
C SER A 79 -8.11 4.87 4.41
N SER A 80 -9.15 5.59 3.98
CA SER A 80 -9.45 6.95 4.44
C SER A 80 -10.35 6.91 5.67
N HIS A 81 -10.11 7.78 6.62
CA HIS A 81 -11.02 8.01 7.74
C HIS A 81 -11.92 9.21 7.41
N ASN A 82 -13.22 9.01 7.52
CA ASN A 82 -14.23 10.00 7.14
C ASN A 82 -13.97 11.36 7.78
N GLY A 83 -13.89 12.39 6.93
CA GLY A 83 -13.92 13.80 7.32
C GLY A 83 -12.61 14.43 7.81
N TYR A 84 -11.55 13.65 8.08
CA TYR A 84 -10.34 14.19 8.72
C TYR A 84 -9.13 14.34 7.80
N ARG A 85 -9.29 14.17 6.49
CA ARG A 85 -8.15 14.17 5.54
C ARG A 85 -6.99 13.30 6.02
N THR A 86 -7.31 12.15 6.59
CA THR A 86 -6.34 11.18 7.09
C THR A 86 -6.48 9.87 6.33
N CYS A 87 -5.38 9.17 6.14
CA CYS A 87 -5.41 7.83 5.58
C CYS A 87 -4.40 6.89 6.26
N ARG A 88 -4.66 5.60 6.11
CA ARG A 88 -3.77 4.51 6.53
C ARG A 88 -3.38 3.68 5.33
N LEU A 89 -2.10 3.42 5.21
CA LEU A 89 -1.50 2.56 4.20
C LEU A 89 -1.20 1.19 4.78
N THR A 90 -1.60 0.16 4.07
CA THR A 90 -1.20 -1.22 4.31
C THR A 90 -0.75 -1.86 3.01
N PHE A 91 0.22 -2.77 3.07
CA PHE A 91 0.83 -3.38 1.90
C PHE A 91 0.76 -4.89 1.98
N VAL A 92 0.52 -5.52 0.84
CA VAL A 92 0.71 -6.95 0.62
C VAL A 92 1.73 -7.09 -0.49
N MET A 93 2.74 -7.92 -0.30
CA MET A 93 3.74 -8.22 -1.33
C MET A 93 3.77 -9.71 -1.60
N ALA A 94 4.12 -10.08 -2.82
CA ALA A 94 4.29 -11.46 -3.24
C ALA A 94 5.30 -12.17 -2.33
N PRO A 95 4.90 -13.23 -1.60
CA PRO A 95 5.74 -13.83 -0.56
C PRO A 95 6.96 -14.59 -1.09
N TRP A 96 7.01 -14.85 -2.40
CA TRP A 96 8.12 -15.54 -3.08
C TRP A 96 9.20 -14.60 -3.61
N ARG A 97 9.05 -13.29 -3.40
CA ARG A 97 10.01 -12.30 -3.90
C ARG A 97 11.01 -11.89 -2.82
N ASP A 98 12.28 -12.09 -3.11
CA ASP A 98 13.37 -11.71 -2.20
C ASP A 98 13.55 -10.18 -2.11
N ASP A 99 13.11 -9.43 -3.14
CA ASP A 99 13.22 -7.98 -3.22
C ASP A 99 11.93 -7.25 -2.76
N ALA A 100 10.97 -7.95 -2.17
CA ALA A 100 9.67 -7.42 -1.74
C ALA A 100 9.79 -6.18 -0.85
N ASP A 101 10.75 -6.14 0.08
CA ASP A 101 11.00 -4.98 0.96
C ASP A 101 11.42 -3.74 0.15
N ALA A 102 12.31 -3.88 -0.82
CA ALA A 102 12.76 -2.76 -1.65
C ALA A 102 11.66 -2.24 -2.59
N LEU A 103 10.82 -3.14 -3.14
CA LEU A 103 9.67 -2.74 -3.97
C LEU A 103 8.59 -2.04 -3.15
N ARG A 104 8.33 -2.51 -1.93
CA ARG A 104 7.42 -1.86 -0.98
C ARG A 104 7.92 -0.47 -0.58
N ALA A 105 9.23 -0.33 -0.34
CA ALA A 105 9.85 0.95 -0.02
C ALA A 105 9.55 2.00 -1.10
N GLU A 106 9.75 1.66 -2.37
CA GLU A 106 9.46 2.56 -3.49
C GLU A 106 7.95 2.87 -3.61
N ALA A 107 7.09 1.85 -3.43
CA ALA A 107 5.65 2.06 -3.43
C ALA A 107 5.19 2.98 -2.28
N LEU A 108 5.80 2.86 -1.09
CA LEU A 108 5.56 3.74 0.05
C LEU A 108 5.95 5.18 -0.29
N GLU A 109 7.13 5.39 -0.88
CA GLU A 109 7.60 6.73 -1.28
C GLU A 109 6.64 7.41 -2.24
N LEU A 110 6.22 6.71 -3.29
CA LEU A 110 5.27 7.21 -4.26
C LEU A 110 3.94 7.62 -3.62
N LEU A 111 3.39 6.74 -2.77
CA LEU A 111 2.10 6.98 -2.13
C LEU A 111 2.14 8.11 -1.11
N VAL A 112 3.17 8.16 -0.26
CA VAL A 112 3.24 9.20 0.79
C VAL A 112 3.40 10.58 0.15
N ARG A 113 4.26 10.72 -0.85
CA ARG A 113 4.43 11.99 -1.59
C ARG A 113 3.12 12.42 -2.24
N TRP A 114 2.48 11.51 -2.98
CA TRP A 114 1.22 11.81 -3.65
C TRP A 114 0.09 12.19 -2.68
N LEU A 115 -0.07 11.44 -1.59
CA LEU A 115 -1.15 11.66 -0.63
C LEU A 115 -0.94 12.92 0.22
N ARG A 116 0.29 13.12 0.72
CA ARG A 116 0.62 14.25 1.58
C ARG A 116 0.81 15.55 0.79
N ASP A 117 1.58 15.49 -0.30
CA ASP A 117 2.09 16.69 -0.95
C ASP A 117 1.15 17.17 -2.09
N GLU A 118 0.56 16.24 -2.88
CA GLU A 118 -0.31 16.56 -4.00
C GLU A 118 -1.81 16.55 -3.60
N ASN A 119 -2.24 15.55 -2.82
CA ASN A 119 -3.64 15.46 -2.36
C ASN A 119 -3.90 16.18 -1.03
N GLU A 120 -2.88 16.80 -0.46
CA GLU A 120 -2.98 17.65 0.73
C GLU A 120 -3.63 16.94 1.93
N LEU A 121 -3.42 15.62 2.10
CA LEU A 121 -3.89 14.95 3.30
C LEU A 121 -3.13 15.47 4.52
N MET A 122 -3.83 15.63 5.63
CA MET A 122 -3.25 16.10 6.90
C MET A 122 -2.31 15.06 7.49
N VAL A 123 -2.72 13.80 7.44
CA VAL A 123 -2.03 12.69 8.08
C VAL A 123 -2.03 11.46 7.18
N VAL A 124 -0.86 10.91 6.93
CA VAL A 124 -0.68 9.60 6.29
C VAL A 124 0.00 8.67 7.28
N THR A 125 -0.65 7.55 7.63
CA THR A 125 -0.05 6.51 8.47
C THR A 125 0.28 5.28 7.63
N ALA A 126 1.31 4.52 8.02
CA ALA A 126 1.68 3.27 7.38
C ALA A 126 2.00 2.20 8.43
N ASP A 127 1.51 0.98 8.20
CA ASP A 127 1.80 -0.19 9.01
C ASP A 127 2.94 -0.96 8.35
N LEU A 128 4.10 -0.97 9.00
CA LEU A 128 5.32 -1.54 8.46
C LEU A 128 5.83 -2.70 9.32
N PRO A 129 6.17 -3.86 8.73
CA PRO A 129 6.83 -4.94 9.46
C PRO A 129 8.21 -4.51 9.97
N ALA A 130 8.54 -4.86 11.22
CA ALA A 130 9.78 -4.43 11.86
C ALA A 130 11.05 -5.11 11.27
N ASP A 131 10.90 -6.15 10.47
CA ASP A 131 11.98 -6.85 9.76
C ASP A 131 12.30 -6.25 8.37
N GLU A 132 11.51 -5.27 7.90
CA GLU A 132 11.64 -4.69 6.57
C GLU A 132 12.45 -3.38 6.60
N ARG A 133 13.76 -3.54 6.46
CA ARG A 133 14.72 -2.45 6.64
C ARG A 133 14.64 -1.37 5.55
N ALA A 134 14.44 -1.77 4.29
CA ALA A 134 14.37 -0.82 3.19
C ALA A 134 13.12 0.05 3.30
N THR A 135 11.97 -0.55 3.62
CA THR A 135 10.71 0.18 3.82
C THR A 135 10.78 1.13 5.03
N ILE A 136 11.39 0.69 6.14
CA ILE A 136 11.60 1.53 7.32
C ILE A 136 12.50 2.72 6.99
N ALA A 137 13.63 2.49 6.31
CA ALA A 137 14.54 3.55 5.90
C ALA A 137 13.86 4.57 4.97
N ALA A 138 13.02 4.09 4.04
CA ALA A 138 12.24 4.96 3.17
C ALA A 138 11.23 5.82 3.95
N ALA A 139 10.52 5.23 4.93
CA ALA A 139 9.61 5.97 5.80
C ALA A 139 10.35 7.09 6.57
N GLU A 140 11.50 6.79 7.15
CA GLU A 140 12.32 7.76 7.88
C GLU A 140 12.87 8.86 6.95
N ALA A 141 13.31 8.52 5.74
CA ALA A 141 13.75 9.48 4.73
C ALA A 141 12.62 10.42 4.25
N LEU A 142 11.37 9.98 4.29
CA LEU A 142 10.18 10.80 4.02
C LEU A 142 9.78 11.71 5.20
N GLY A 143 10.52 11.66 6.31
CA GLY A 143 10.20 12.39 7.53
C GLY A 143 9.04 11.80 8.32
N MET A 144 8.67 10.54 8.08
CA MET A 144 7.68 9.85 8.90
C MET A 144 8.25 9.54 10.28
N VAL A 145 7.42 9.67 11.30
CA VAL A 145 7.77 9.39 12.70
C VAL A 145 7.09 8.13 13.17
N ARG A 146 7.83 7.26 13.84
CA ARG A 146 7.27 6.06 14.44
C ARG A 146 6.47 6.41 15.70
N ASN A 147 5.16 6.20 15.66
CA ASN A 147 4.25 6.54 16.75
C ASN A 147 3.84 5.33 17.61
N ALA A 148 3.87 4.11 17.05
CA ALA A 148 3.47 2.92 17.80
C ALA A 148 4.24 1.67 17.35
N ARG A 149 4.26 0.67 18.23
CA ARG A 149 4.74 -0.68 17.97
C ARG A 149 3.71 -1.67 18.48
N LEU A 150 3.18 -2.49 17.58
CA LEU A 150 2.26 -3.56 17.89
C LEU A 150 3.04 -4.88 17.88
N ARG A 151 3.07 -5.58 19.01
CA ARG A 151 3.87 -6.80 19.14
C ARG A 151 3.26 -7.94 18.33
N GLU A 152 4.12 -8.74 17.71
CA GLU A 152 3.78 -10.01 17.06
C GLU A 152 2.60 -9.90 16.07
N TRP A 153 2.52 -8.80 15.35
CA TRP A 153 1.39 -8.45 14.50
C TRP A 153 1.37 -9.20 13.17
N PHE A 154 2.53 -9.30 12.51
CA PHE A 154 2.65 -9.98 11.22
C PHE A 154 3.14 -11.42 11.37
N GLY A 155 2.45 -12.36 10.67
CA GLY A 155 2.95 -13.73 10.51
C GLY A 155 4.12 -13.78 9.52
N ARG A 156 5.13 -14.59 9.84
CA ARG A 156 6.26 -14.92 8.96
C ARG A 156 6.54 -16.41 9.01
N PRO A 157 7.18 -16.99 7.98
CA PRO A 157 7.74 -18.35 8.12
C PRO A 157 8.67 -18.38 9.35
N GLY A 158 8.35 -19.24 10.31
CA GLY A 158 9.17 -19.42 11.52
C GLY A 158 8.86 -18.48 12.69
N GLY A 159 7.84 -17.61 12.61
CA GLY A 159 7.47 -16.76 13.76
C GLY A 159 6.56 -15.60 13.47
N ARG A 160 6.64 -14.61 14.32
CA ARG A 160 5.87 -13.37 14.21
C ARG A 160 6.78 -12.16 14.30
N VAL A 161 6.39 -11.09 13.66
CA VAL A 161 7.12 -9.82 13.60
C VAL A 161 6.22 -8.69 14.05
N ASP A 162 6.81 -7.72 14.73
CA ASP A 162 6.08 -6.54 15.19
C ASP A 162 5.67 -5.65 14.02
N CYS A 163 4.58 -4.93 14.20
CA CYS A 163 4.18 -3.84 13.32
C CYS A 163 4.69 -2.52 13.91
N LEU A 164 5.37 -1.74 13.10
CA LEU A 164 5.74 -0.36 13.40
C LEU A 164 4.76 0.55 12.67
N VAL A 165 4.06 1.41 13.43
CA VAL A 165 3.14 2.38 12.86
C VAL A 165 3.89 3.70 12.68
N TYR A 166 4.10 4.07 11.42
CA TYR A 166 4.72 5.33 11.03
C TYR A 166 3.68 6.36 10.62
N GLN A 167 3.96 7.64 10.86
CA GLN A 167 3.06 8.74 10.54
C GLN A 167 3.82 9.88 9.87
N ALA A 168 3.31 10.36 8.74
CA ALA A 168 3.68 11.62 8.12
C ALA A 168 2.61 12.67 8.41
N LEU A 169 3.02 13.82 8.90
CA LEU A 169 2.18 15.01 9.03
C LEU A 169 2.45 15.94 7.84
N ASN A 170 1.39 16.58 7.34
CA ASN A 170 1.54 17.59 6.32
C ASN A 170 1.76 18.96 7.00
N PRO A 171 2.91 19.60 6.77
CA PRO A 171 3.24 20.88 7.43
C PRO A 171 2.22 22.01 7.17
N ARG A 172 1.47 21.93 6.08
CA ARG A 172 0.40 22.92 5.78
C ARG A 172 -0.73 22.95 6.82
N TRP A 173 -0.86 21.88 7.60
CA TRP A 173 -1.91 21.70 8.60
C TRP A 173 -1.38 21.78 10.03
N GLU A 174 -0.14 22.23 10.23
CA GLU A 174 0.36 22.51 11.56
C GLU A 174 -0.50 23.59 12.22
N VAL A 175 -0.96 23.29 13.44
CA VAL A 175 -1.63 24.28 14.26
C VAL A 175 -0.58 25.36 14.56
N ARG A 176 -0.75 26.54 13.99
CA ARG A 176 0.02 27.71 14.43
C ARG A 176 -0.47 27.99 15.83
N ASP A 177 0.40 27.81 16.81
CA ASP A 177 0.15 28.26 18.16
C ASP A 177 -0.22 29.73 18.10
N ALA A 178 -1.46 30.02 18.53
CA ALA A 178 -2.03 31.36 18.52
C ALA A 178 -1.56 32.15 19.76
#